data_95901b8c1d070095a4b2825a8bb96294
#
_entry.id   95901b8c1d070095a4b2825a8bb96294
#
_cell.length_a   1.000
_cell.length_b   1.000
_cell.length_c   1.000
_cell.angle_alpha   90.00
_cell.angle_beta   90.00
_cell.angle_gamma   90.00
#
_symmetry.space_group_name_H-M   'P 1'
#
loop_
_entity.id
_entity.type
_entity.pdbx_description
1 polymer ?
#
loop_
_entity_poly.entity_id
_entity_poly.type
_entity_poly.pdbx_seq_one_letter_code
_entity_poly.pdbx_strand_id
1 'polypeptide(L)'
;MPDIEVAGREVRISNPDKVVFPRTGHTKLDLVRYYLAVGEAALRGVYGRPMVLKRFVRGVEEEAFFQKRAPAKRPDWIEVAELRYRSGMSASEVVCTDLAQLAWVVNLGCVDLNPHPVRADDLVHPDELRIDLDPVPGVGWGDVLETAQIAREVLADHGLTAWPKTSGSRGFHVYARIERRWPFAQVRKAAETVAREVERRAPGLATSRWWKEERHGVFVDFNQNAYDRTVASAYSVRAVPDARVSTPLTWDEVPGCRPEEFTLDTVPGRLAASGDPWEDMDLHPGSLDRLLALAEELGPPPRPPKGTGRRRQTKPVIEIARARHKDEALAGLERWKARHPAAAARLEPADVLVDGMRGRSSVWYRIRVNLQHVPEDERPPQEPLEVDYDPWR
;
A
#
# COMPACT_ATOMS: atom_id res chain seq x y z
N MET A 1 4.59 34.01 -2.64
CA MET A 1 4.71 32.61 -2.17
C MET A 1 4.96 32.72 -0.69
N PRO A 2 4.17 32.08 0.17
CA PRO A 2 4.45 32.12 1.59
C PRO A 2 5.70 31.31 1.89
N ASP A 3 6.58 31.89 2.66
CA ASP A 3 7.70 31.22 3.29
C ASP A 3 7.24 30.81 4.69
N ILE A 4 7.45 29.56 5.08
CA ILE A 4 7.04 29.01 6.39
C ILE A 4 8.31 28.67 7.15
N GLU A 5 8.46 29.23 8.35
CA GLU A 5 9.54 28.84 9.25
C GLU A 5 9.20 27.53 9.96
N VAL A 6 10.04 26.50 9.77
CA VAL A 6 9.84 25.15 10.32
C VAL A 6 11.20 24.61 10.75
N ALA A 7 11.32 24.14 11.99
CA ALA A 7 12.55 23.56 12.55
C ALA A 7 13.79 24.43 12.29
N GLY A 8 13.65 25.76 12.45
CA GLY A 8 14.73 26.74 12.25
C GLY A 8 15.16 26.94 10.78
N ARG A 9 14.33 26.51 9.82
CA ARG A 9 14.55 26.70 8.37
C ARG A 9 13.36 27.37 7.71
N GLU A 10 13.65 28.17 6.69
CA GLU A 10 12.64 28.80 5.84
C GLU A 10 12.33 27.84 4.66
N VAL A 11 11.08 27.37 4.59
CA VAL A 11 10.60 26.50 3.52
C VAL A 11 9.63 27.29 2.63
N ARG A 12 10.07 27.59 1.40
CA ARG A 12 9.25 28.30 0.42
C ARG A 12 8.22 27.36 -0.20
N ILE A 13 6.93 27.68 -0.05
CA ILE A 13 5.84 26.93 -0.63
C ILE A 13 5.49 27.44 -2.03
N SER A 14 5.75 26.64 -3.04
CA SER A 14 5.44 26.98 -4.43
C SER A 14 3.98 26.66 -4.76
N ASN A 15 3.29 27.56 -5.47
CA ASN A 15 1.89 27.42 -5.88
C ASN A 15 0.97 27.00 -4.70
N PRO A 16 0.90 27.79 -3.60
CA PRO A 16 0.19 27.43 -2.38
C PRO A 16 -1.31 27.19 -2.63
N ASP A 17 -1.93 27.98 -3.49
CA ASP A 17 -3.37 27.95 -3.78
C ASP A 17 -3.77 26.89 -4.81
N LYS A 18 -2.79 26.09 -5.26
CA LYS A 18 -3.08 24.99 -6.18
C LYS A 18 -3.96 23.95 -5.51
N VAL A 19 -5.15 23.70 -6.07
CA VAL A 19 -6.05 22.65 -5.62
C VAL A 19 -5.41 21.29 -5.90
N VAL A 20 -5.23 20.50 -4.83
CA VAL A 20 -4.67 19.14 -4.86
C VAL A 20 -5.80 18.11 -4.84
N PHE A 21 -6.87 18.38 -4.09
CA PHE A 21 -8.06 17.54 -3.97
C PHE A 21 -9.29 18.28 -4.53
N PRO A 22 -9.63 18.09 -5.81
CA PRO A 22 -10.74 18.86 -6.45
C PRO A 22 -12.08 18.67 -5.75
N ARG A 23 -12.38 17.47 -5.25
CA ARG A 23 -13.66 17.18 -4.59
C ARG A 23 -13.87 17.92 -3.28
N THR A 24 -12.80 18.10 -2.49
CA THR A 24 -12.85 18.77 -1.17
C THR A 24 -12.34 20.21 -1.21
N GLY A 25 -11.73 20.62 -2.32
CA GLY A 25 -11.16 21.95 -2.50
C GLY A 25 -9.82 22.19 -1.81
N HIS A 26 -9.23 21.17 -1.15
CA HIS A 26 -7.96 21.35 -0.45
C HIS A 26 -6.81 21.70 -1.40
N THR A 27 -6.08 22.73 -1.00
CA THR A 27 -4.93 23.27 -1.71
C THR A 27 -3.62 22.61 -1.27
N LYS A 28 -2.54 22.92 -1.97
CA LYS A 28 -1.20 22.50 -1.55
C LYS A 28 -0.83 23.09 -0.18
N LEU A 29 -1.22 24.31 0.10
CA LEU A 29 -0.95 24.93 1.40
C LEU A 29 -1.69 24.21 2.53
N ASP A 30 -2.93 23.79 2.30
CA ASP A 30 -3.70 23.01 3.28
C ASP A 30 -3.03 21.65 3.56
N LEU A 31 -2.52 20.99 2.52
CA LEU A 31 -1.77 19.75 2.68
C LEU A 31 -0.46 19.96 3.48
N VAL A 32 0.27 21.05 3.23
CA VAL A 32 1.47 21.38 4.03
C VAL A 32 1.10 21.66 5.47
N ARG A 33 0.05 22.47 5.72
CA ARG A 33 -0.45 22.78 7.07
C ARG A 33 -0.87 21.53 7.82
N TYR A 34 -1.55 20.60 7.13
CA TYR A 34 -1.90 19.31 7.72
C TYR A 34 -0.65 18.56 8.22
N TYR A 35 0.36 18.39 7.36
CA TYR A 35 1.58 17.67 7.75
C TYR A 35 2.38 18.39 8.83
N LEU A 36 2.25 19.69 8.97
CA LEU A 36 2.83 20.42 10.10
C LEU A 36 2.02 20.23 11.39
N ALA A 37 0.69 20.16 11.28
CA ALA A 37 -0.19 19.97 12.44
C ALA A 37 -0.06 18.58 13.06
N VAL A 38 0.19 17.52 12.23
CA VAL A 38 0.46 16.16 12.70
C VAL A 38 1.96 15.83 12.71
N GLY A 39 2.82 16.85 12.64
CA GLY A 39 4.20 16.79 12.21
C GLY A 39 5.04 15.74 12.90
N GLU A 40 5.15 15.77 14.23
CA GLU A 40 5.99 14.82 14.99
C GLU A 40 5.50 13.37 14.82
N ALA A 41 4.19 13.16 14.85
CA ALA A 41 3.59 11.84 14.66
C ALA A 41 3.80 11.32 13.23
N ALA A 42 3.63 12.17 12.21
CA ALA A 42 3.90 11.80 10.81
C ALA A 42 5.39 11.58 10.56
N LEU A 43 6.26 12.42 11.16
CA LEU A 43 7.71 12.29 11.05
C LEU A 43 8.20 10.97 11.63
N ARG A 44 7.68 10.53 12.78
CA ARG A 44 8.02 9.23 13.40
C ARG A 44 7.92 8.07 12.43
N GLY A 45 6.86 8.05 11.61
CA GLY A 45 6.64 7.00 10.61
C GLY A 45 7.63 7.00 9.44
N VAL A 46 8.32 8.12 9.17
CA VAL A 46 9.28 8.27 8.06
C VAL A 46 10.69 8.63 8.52
N TYR A 47 10.90 8.84 9.81
CA TYR A 47 12.17 9.31 10.37
C TYR A 47 13.34 8.42 9.97
N GLY A 48 14.33 9.02 9.34
CA GLY A 48 15.54 8.32 8.91
C GLY A 48 15.32 7.27 7.82
N ARG A 49 14.15 7.22 7.18
CA ARG A 49 13.81 6.22 6.16
C ARG A 49 13.94 6.79 4.75
N PRO A 50 14.60 6.07 3.83
CA PRO A 50 14.51 6.41 2.41
C PRO A 50 13.06 6.32 1.92
N MET A 51 12.65 7.27 1.08
CA MET A 51 11.27 7.33 0.58
C MET A 51 11.21 7.42 -0.94
N VAL A 52 10.29 6.68 -1.53
CA VAL A 52 9.86 6.90 -2.90
C VAL A 52 8.88 8.07 -2.93
N LEU A 53 9.24 9.14 -3.64
CA LEU A 53 8.39 10.32 -3.80
C LEU A 53 7.29 10.03 -4.82
N LYS A 54 6.07 9.85 -4.35
CA LYS A 54 4.88 9.72 -5.19
C LYS A 54 4.21 11.09 -5.31
N ARG A 55 4.48 11.76 -6.42
CA ARG A 55 4.13 13.18 -6.63
C ARG A 55 2.88 13.31 -7.49
N PHE A 56 1.91 14.08 -7.02
CA PHE A 56 0.68 14.45 -7.73
C PHE A 56 0.79 15.89 -8.24
N VAL A 57 1.64 16.08 -9.25
CA VAL A 57 1.97 17.41 -9.78
C VAL A 57 0.76 18.11 -10.38
N ARG A 58 -0.29 17.41 -10.78
CA ARG A 58 -1.53 17.99 -11.36
C ARG A 58 -2.75 17.88 -10.48
N GLY A 59 -2.64 17.27 -9.28
CA GLY A 59 -3.73 16.93 -8.38
C GLY A 59 -3.93 15.41 -8.32
N VAL A 60 -4.72 14.94 -7.33
CA VAL A 60 -4.86 13.51 -7.01
C VAL A 60 -5.69 12.71 -8.02
N GLU A 61 -6.47 13.38 -8.87
CA GLU A 61 -7.24 12.76 -9.94
C GLU A 61 -6.39 12.41 -11.17
N GLU A 62 -5.18 12.97 -11.24
CA GLU A 62 -4.23 12.70 -12.31
C GLU A 62 -3.19 11.64 -11.91
N GLU A 63 -2.50 11.08 -12.91
CA GLU A 63 -1.47 10.06 -12.66
C GLU A 63 -0.34 10.59 -11.79
N ALA A 64 0.04 9.79 -10.78
CA ALA A 64 1.19 10.09 -9.94
C ALA A 64 2.50 9.88 -10.68
N PHE A 65 3.44 10.80 -10.50
CA PHE A 65 4.81 10.63 -10.91
C PHE A 65 5.65 10.01 -9.78
N PHE A 66 6.13 8.79 -9.99
CA PHE A 66 7.00 8.11 -9.02
C PHE A 66 8.46 8.52 -9.23
N GLN A 67 9.02 9.22 -8.26
CA GLN A 67 10.40 9.68 -8.29
C GLN A 67 11.20 8.99 -7.17
N LYS A 68 12.10 8.08 -7.54
CA LYS A 68 13.01 7.42 -6.60
C LYS A 68 14.23 8.29 -6.31
N ARG A 69 14.81 8.90 -7.34
CA ARG A 69 15.99 9.75 -7.17
C ARG A 69 15.59 11.13 -6.67
N ALA A 70 16.22 11.56 -5.57
CA ALA A 70 16.08 12.91 -5.06
C ALA A 70 16.34 13.98 -6.15
N PRO A 71 15.60 15.08 -6.19
CA PRO A 71 15.87 16.17 -7.13
C PRO A 71 17.30 16.67 -7.07
N ALA A 72 17.93 16.89 -8.23
CA ALA A 72 19.31 17.38 -8.29
C ALA A 72 19.45 18.80 -7.67
N LYS A 73 18.42 19.63 -7.81
CA LYS A 73 18.35 21.01 -7.25
C LYS A 73 17.65 21.02 -5.89
N ARG A 74 17.94 20.04 -5.01
CA ARG A 74 17.46 20.09 -3.63
C ARG A 74 18.33 21.00 -2.76
N PRO A 75 17.79 21.57 -1.68
CA PRO A 75 18.60 22.20 -0.66
C PRO A 75 19.62 21.25 -0.05
N ASP A 76 20.77 21.76 0.38
CA ASP A 76 21.86 20.94 0.93
C ASP A 76 21.48 20.23 2.24
N TRP A 77 20.49 20.75 2.96
CA TRP A 77 19.96 20.16 4.19
C TRP A 77 18.95 19.02 3.94
N ILE A 78 18.65 18.66 2.68
CA ILE A 78 17.87 17.48 2.35
C ILE A 78 18.78 16.26 2.31
N GLU A 79 18.59 15.39 3.28
CA GLU A 79 19.34 14.14 3.41
C GLU A 79 18.91 13.12 2.34
N VAL A 80 19.82 12.23 1.99
CA VAL A 80 19.57 11.15 1.04
C VAL A 80 20.31 9.87 1.45
N ALA A 81 19.73 8.72 1.09
CA ALA A 81 20.40 7.43 1.20
C ALA A 81 20.46 6.75 -0.17
N GLU A 82 21.57 6.08 -0.45
CA GLU A 82 21.76 5.37 -1.73
C GLU A 82 21.25 3.93 -1.63
N LEU A 83 20.15 3.65 -2.33
CA LEU A 83 19.60 2.31 -2.45
C LEU A 83 20.05 1.65 -3.75
N ARG A 84 20.47 0.38 -3.64
CA ARG A 84 20.82 -0.47 -4.79
C ARG A 84 19.65 -1.40 -5.10
N TYR A 85 19.16 -1.38 -6.34
CA TYR A 85 18.07 -2.23 -6.77
C TYR A 85 18.56 -3.54 -7.38
N ARG A 86 17.70 -4.54 -7.42
CA ARG A 86 18.00 -5.85 -8.06
C ARG A 86 18.39 -5.74 -9.54
N SER A 87 18.01 -4.65 -10.21
CA SER A 87 18.43 -4.34 -11.58
C SER A 87 19.91 -3.94 -11.73
N GLY A 88 20.65 -3.82 -10.62
CA GLY A 88 22.02 -3.31 -10.59
C GLY A 88 22.12 -1.78 -10.59
N MET A 89 21.01 -1.05 -10.76
CA MET A 89 20.97 0.41 -10.67
C MET A 89 20.88 0.86 -9.21
N SER A 90 21.33 2.10 -8.92
CA SER A 90 21.14 2.76 -7.64
C SER A 90 20.39 4.09 -7.80
N ALA A 91 19.76 4.52 -6.70
CA ALA A 91 19.18 5.84 -6.59
C ALA A 91 19.40 6.40 -5.18
N SER A 92 19.76 7.68 -5.11
CA SER A 92 19.78 8.44 -3.86
C SER A 92 18.34 8.87 -3.55
N GLU A 93 17.70 8.22 -2.60
CA GLU A 93 16.33 8.51 -2.16
C GLU A 93 16.32 9.51 -0.99
N VAL A 94 15.27 10.34 -0.93
CA VAL A 94 15.12 11.36 0.14
C VAL A 94 14.91 10.68 1.48
N VAL A 95 15.56 11.20 2.51
CA VAL A 95 15.39 10.84 3.92
C VAL A 95 14.89 12.06 4.67
N CYS A 96 13.94 11.91 5.59
CA CYS A 96 13.47 12.97 6.46
C CYS A 96 13.84 12.66 7.91
N THR A 97 14.49 13.65 8.56
CA THR A 97 14.88 13.62 9.98
C THR A 97 14.34 14.83 10.75
N ASP A 98 13.70 15.77 10.06
CA ASP A 98 13.04 16.92 10.68
C ASP A 98 11.79 17.38 9.88
N LEU A 99 11.01 18.27 10.48
CA LEU A 99 9.76 18.77 9.89
C LEU A 99 9.98 19.69 8.69
N ALA A 100 11.11 20.37 8.58
CA ALA A 100 11.41 21.19 7.40
C ALA A 100 11.63 20.32 6.16
N GLN A 101 12.32 19.18 6.32
CA GLN A 101 12.51 18.18 5.27
C GLN A 101 11.17 17.56 4.86
N LEU A 102 10.31 17.23 5.82
CA LEU A 102 8.97 16.73 5.56
C LEU A 102 8.12 17.77 4.79
N ALA A 103 8.10 19.04 5.23
CA ALA A 103 7.40 20.11 4.55
C ALA A 103 7.91 20.33 3.12
N TRP A 104 9.21 20.22 2.90
CA TRP A 104 9.80 20.29 1.57
C TRP A 104 9.35 19.14 0.66
N VAL A 105 9.31 17.91 1.16
CA VAL A 105 8.80 16.75 0.42
C VAL A 105 7.36 16.95 0.00
N VAL A 106 6.51 17.41 0.93
CA VAL A 106 5.10 17.70 0.65
C VAL A 106 4.96 18.82 -0.39
N ASN A 107 5.77 19.88 -0.30
CA ASN A 107 5.78 20.96 -1.27
C ASN A 107 6.16 20.51 -2.70
N LEU A 108 6.90 19.41 -2.86
CA LEU A 108 7.12 18.79 -4.18
C LEU A 108 5.86 18.17 -4.79
N GLY A 109 4.75 18.14 -4.06
CA GLY A 109 3.50 17.50 -4.45
C GLY A 109 3.38 16.03 -4.02
N CYS A 110 4.15 15.61 -3.02
CA CYS A 110 3.98 14.31 -2.41
C CYS A 110 2.77 14.36 -1.48
N VAL A 111 1.70 13.63 -1.85
CA VAL A 111 0.49 13.52 -1.05
C VAL A 111 0.67 12.43 -0.02
N ASP A 112 1.01 11.24 -0.47
CA ASP A 112 1.29 10.09 0.40
C ASP A 112 2.82 9.90 0.63
N LEU A 113 3.16 9.64 1.89
CA LEU A 113 4.53 9.35 2.32
C LEU A 113 4.78 7.84 2.22
N ASN A 114 5.73 7.43 1.40
CA ASN A 114 5.97 6.02 1.09
C ASN A 114 7.42 5.60 1.46
N PRO A 115 7.71 5.38 2.77
CA PRO A 115 9.03 4.97 3.22
C PRO A 115 9.30 3.49 3.00
N HIS A 116 10.57 3.14 2.83
CA HIS A 116 11.07 1.76 2.99
C HIS A 116 11.01 1.31 4.46
N PRO A 117 10.93 -0.01 4.75
CA PRO A 117 10.93 -0.52 6.13
C PRO A 117 12.33 -0.54 6.78
N VAL A 118 13.28 0.20 6.24
CA VAL A 118 14.66 0.31 6.71
C VAL A 118 15.00 1.76 7.01
N ARG A 119 16.03 1.99 7.82
CA ARG A 119 16.58 3.33 8.09
C ARG A 119 17.88 3.53 7.31
N ALA A 120 18.25 4.79 7.06
CA ALA A 120 19.41 5.17 6.23
C ALA A 120 20.76 4.68 6.78
N ASP A 121 20.85 4.45 8.07
CA ASP A 121 22.03 3.90 8.76
C ASP A 121 22.19 2.38 8.58
N ASP A 122 21.10 1.66 8.24
CA ASP A 122 21.12 0.24 7.91
C ASP A 122 20.05 -0.09 6.87
N LEU A 123 20.44 -0.18 5.62
CA LEU A 123 19.56 -0.43 4.48
C LEU A 123 19.29 -1.92 4.22
N VAL A 124 19.82 -2.81 5.06
CA VAL A 124 19.73 -4.26 4.87
C VAL A 124 18.73 -4.91 5.83
N HIS A 125 18.62 -4.39 7.05
CA HIS A 125 17.80 -4.98 8.09
C HIS A 125 16.58 -4.09 8.40
N PRO A 126 15.38 -4.50 7.95
CA PRO A 126 14.14 -3.82 8.33
C PRO A 126 13.93 -3.79 9.84
N ASP A 127 13.34 -2.69 10.33
CA ASP A 127 12.89 -2.54 11.71
C ASP A 127 11.35 -2.62 11.84
N GLU A 128 10.66 -2.95 10.75
CA GLU A 128 9.21 -3.09 10.69
C GLU A 128 8.80 -4.39 10.01
N LEU A 129 7.88 -5.12 10.63
CA LEU A 129 7.06 -6.15 10.00
C LEU A 129 5.72 -5.50 9.64
N ARG A 130 5.35 -5.56 8.36
CA ARG A 130 4.15 -4.89 7.81
C ARG A 130 3.15 -5.93 7.33
N ILE A 131 1.98 -5.99 7.94
CA ILE A 131 0.86 -6.81 7.52
C ILE A 131 -0.16 -5.88 6.88
N ASP A 132 -0.41 -6.07 5.58
CA ASP A 132 -1.32 -5.26 4.78
C ASP A 132 -2.56 -6.12 4.45
N LEU A 133 -3.72 -5.67 4.89
CA LEU A 133 -5.00 -6.35 4.78
C LEU A 133 -5.81 -5.74 3.65
N ASP A 134 -5.83 -6.41 2.49
CA ASP A 134 -6.49 -5.95 1.28
C ASP A 134 -7.78 -6.76 1.01
N PRO A 135 -8.99 -6.19 1.20
CA PRO A 135 -10.21 -6.89 0.86
C PRO A 135 -10.33 -7.11 -0.65
N VAL A 136 -10.71 -8.31 -1.08
CA VAL A 136 -11.13 -8.51 -2.46
C VAL A 136 -12.44 -7.76 -2.72
N PRO A 137 -12.76 -7.40 -3.99
CA PRO A 137 -14.00 -6.72 -4.30
C PRO A 137 -15.22 -7.47 -3.76
N GLY A 138 -16.12 -6.76 -3.08
CA GLY A 138 -17.33 -7.33 -2.47
C GLY A 138 -17.21 -7.71 -0.99
N VAL A 139 -16.00 -7.72 -0.42
CA VAL A 139 -15.76 -7.98 1.01
C VAL A 139 -16.06 -6.73 1.83
N GLY A 140 -16.76 -6.90 2.95
CA GLY A 140 -17.18 -5.83 3.84
C GLY A 140 -16.07 -5.31 4.74
N TRP A 141 -16.25 -4.08 5.25
CA TRP A 141 -15.29 -3.49 6.20
C TRP A 141 -15.19 -4.29 7.51
N GLY A 142 -16.30 -4.86 7.98
CA GLY A 142 -16.32 -5.73 9.17
C GLY A 142 -15.35 -6.91 9.06
N ASP A 143 -15.29 -7.55 7.89
CA ASP A 143 -14.37 -8.67 7.63
C ASP A 143 -12.90 -8.24 7.70
N VAL A 144 -12.60 -7.01 7.25
CA VAL A 144 -11.25 -6.43 7.34
C VAL A 144 -10.85 -6.23 8.80
N LEU A 145 -11.76 -5.70 9.64
CA LEU A 145 -11.51 -5.45 11.05
C LEU A 145 -11.37 -6.77 11.84
N GLU A 146 -12.20 -7.76 11.54
CA GLU A 146 -12.09 -9.09 12.14
C GLU A 146 -10.75 -9.74 11.76
N THR A 147 -10.34 -9.66 10.51
CA THR A 147 -9.03 -10.14 10.06
C THR A 147 -7.88 -9.42 10.77
N ALA A 148 -8.02 -8.11 11.03
CA ALA A 148 -7.02 -7.35 11.79
C ALA A 148 -6.89 -7.83 13.25
N GLN A 149 -8.00 -8.18 13.91
CA GLN A 149 -7.97 -8.76 15.26
C GLN A 149 -7.26 -10.11 15.27
N ILE A 150 -7.54 -10.98 14.29
CA ILE A 150 -6.86 -12.27 14.17
C ILE A 150 -5.36 -12.07 13.91
N ALA A 151 -4.98 -11.11 13.07
CA ALA A 151 -3.57 -10.77 12.83
C ALA A 151 -2.88 -10.27 14.12
N ARG A 152 -3.59 -9.46 14.96
CA ARG A 152 -3.11 -9.05 16.29
C ARG A 152 -2.80 -10.25 17.16
N GLU A 153 -3.73 -11.21 17.26
CA GLU A 153 -3.57 -12.43 18.06
C GLU A 153 -2.38 -13.26 17.58
N VAL A 154 -2.26 -13.47 16.26
CA VAL A 154 -1.13 -14.19 15.67
C VAL A 154 0.20 -13.52 16.02
N LEU A 155 0.29 -12.20 15.94
CA LEU A 155 1.51 -11.47 16.31
C LEU A 155 1.80 -11.60 17.81
N ALA A 156 0.79 -11.45 18.67
CA ALA A 156 0.93 -11.57 20.13
C ALA A 156 1.38 -12.98 20.56
N ASP A 157 0.83 -14.05 19.99
CA ASP A 157 1.22 -15.43 20.25
C ASP A 157 2.70 -15.70 19.93
N HIS A 158 3.26 -14.90 19.00
CA HIS A 158 4.68 -14.97 18.62
C HIS A 158 5.56 -13.90 19.30
N GLY A 159 5.02 -13.19 20.30
CA GLY A 159 5.76 -12.23 21.11
C GLY A 159 6.00 -10.88 20.46
N LEU A 160 5.16 -10.50 19.49
CA LEU A 160 5.21 -9.22 18.79
C LEU A 160 4.06 -8.31 19.24
N THR A 161 4.36 -7.05 19.54
CA THR A 161 3.34 -6.04 19.77
C THR A 161 2.79 -5.55 18.44
N ALA A 162 1.47 -5.61 18.29
CA ALA A 162 0.78 -5.24 17.06
C ALA A 162 0.24 -3.79 17.14
N TRP A 163 0.49 -3.00 16.10
CA TRP A 163 0.15 -1.59 15.96
C TRP A 163 -0.81 -1.39 14.79
N PRO A 164 -2.10 -1.08 15.04
CA PRO A 164 -3.13 -0.98 14.00
C PRO A 164 -3.20 0.41 13.41
N LYS A 165 -3.49 0.50 12.09
CA LYS A 165 -3.88 1.74 11.43
C LYS A 165 -4.78 1.48 10.22
N THR A 166 -5.62 2.46 9.87
CA THR A 166 -6.31 2.42 8.58
C THR A 166 -5.30 2.56 7.45
N SER A 167 -5.57 1.98 6.27
CA SER A 167 -4.74 2.25 5.09
C SER A 167 -5.00 3.64 4.49
N GLY A 168 -6.07 4.32 4.93
CA GLY A 168 -6.62 5.52 4.29
C GLY A 168 -7.21 5.23 2.91
N SER A 169 -7.49 3.97 2.59
CA SER A 169 -8.18 3.50 1.39
C SER A 169 -9.22 2.45 1.77
N ARG A 170 -9.16 1.24 1.22
CA ARG A 170 -10.11 0.15 1.49
C ARG A 170 -9.58 -0.89 2.47
N GLY A 171 -8.28 -0.91 2.71
CA GLY A 171 -7.61 -1.90 3.53
C GLY A 171 -7.27 -1.40 4.91
N PHE A 172 -6.58 -2.24 5.66
CA PHE A 172 -6.11 -1.98 7.01
C PHE A 172 -4.69 -2.50 7.17
N HIS A 173 -3.88 -1.85 7.99
CA HIS A 173 -2.51 -2.27 8.24
C HIS A 173 -2.31 -2.63 9.72
N VAL A 174 -1.57 -3.69 9.96
CA VAL A 174 -1.09 -4.05 11.30
C VAL A 174 0.43 -4.14 11.23
N TYR A 175 1.12 -3.28 11.97
CA TYR A 175 2.57 -3.25 12.00
C TYR A 175 3.09 -3.84 13.31
N ALA A 176 4.32 -4.37 13.26
CA ALA A 176 5.09 -4.66 14.46
C ALA A 176 6.49 -4.08 14.30
N ARG A 177 7.01 -3.44 15.37
CA ARG A 177 8.42 -3.08 15.44
C ARG A 177 9.24 -4.33 15.70
N ILE A 178 10.35 -4.52 14.97
CA ILE A 178 11.22 -5.69 15.09
C ILE A 178 12.67 -5.27 15.31
N GLU A 179 13.45 -6.15 15.94
CA GLU A 179 14.89 -5.98 16.05
C GLU A 179 15.55 -5.93 14.67
N ARG A 180 16.53 -5.07 14.48
CA ARG A 180 17.23 -4.85 13.18
C ARG A 180 18.34 -5.88 12.99
N ARG A 181 17.99 -7.16 12.81
CA ARG A 181 18.94 -8.24 12.59
C ARG A 181 18.57 -9.23 11.49
N TRP A 182 17.36 -9.18 10.96
CA TRP A 182 16.92 -10.06 9.89
C TRP A 182 16.91 -9.32 8.54
N PRO A 183 17.51 -9.90 7.50
CA PRO A 183 17.43 -9.34 6.16
C PRO A 183 16.00 -9.46 5.59
N PHE A 184 15.67 -8.65 4.58
CA PHE A 184 14.36 -8.61 3.93
C PHE A 184 13.74 -9.97 3.60
N ALA A 185 14.56 -10.95 3.17
CA ALA A 185 14.06 -12.28 2.83
C ALA A 185 13.45 -12.99 4.04
N GLN A 186 14.06 -12.85 5.23
CA GLN A 186 13.57 -13.44 6.47
C GLN A 186 12.35 -12.67 7.01
N VAL A 187 12.35 -11.33 6.96
CA VAL A 187 11.21 -10.51 7.36
C VAL A 187 9.99 -10.83 6.47
N ARG A 188 10.20 -10.95 5.15
CA ARG A 188 9.13 -11.34 4.24
C ARG A 188 8.63 -12.78 4.51
N LYS A 189 9.53 -13.71 4.86
CA LYS A 189 9.16 -15.09 5.25
C LYS A 189 8.32 -15.09 6.53
N ALA A 190 8.69 -14.31 7.53
CA ALA A 190 7.91 -14.14 8.76
C ALA A 190 6.53 -13.55 8.47
N ALA A 191 6.42 -12.53 7.62
CA ALA A 191 5.13 -11.95 7.19
C ALA A 191 4.26 -12.99 6.45
N GLU A 192 4.84 -13.82 5.58
CA GLU A 192 4.15 -14.92 4.89
C GLU A 192 3.64 -15.96 5.90
N THR A 193 4.41 -16.23 6.95
CA THR A 193 4.00 -17.12 8.05
C THR A 193 2.81 -16.55 8.80
N VAL A 194 2.81 -15.26 9.14
CA VAL A 194 1.64 -14.57 9.72
C VAL A 194 0.43 -14.71 8.80
N ALA A 195 0.59 -14.46 7.50
CA ALA A 195 -0.53 -14.55 6.54
C ALA A 195 -1.11 -15.97 6.48
N ARG A 196 -0.28 -17.01 6.48
CA ARG A 196 -0.70 -18.43 6.50
C ARG A 196 -1.40 -18.79 7.79
N GLU A 197 -0.93 -18.28 8.92
CA GLU A 197 -1.53 -18.54 10.23
C GLU A 197 -2.89 -17.82 10.39
N VAL A 198 -3.03 -16.59 9.89
CA VAL A 198 -4.31 -15.89 9.82
C VAL A 198 -5.32 -16.67 8.94
N GLU A 199 -4.91 -17.11 7.74
CA GLU A 199 -5.75 -17.95 6.87
C GLU A 199 -6.14 -19.26 7.56
N ARG A 200 -5.22 -19.90 8.29
CA ARG A 200 -5.51 -21.15 9.03
C ARG A 200 -6.54 -20.97 10.15
N ARG A 201 -6.50 -19.81 10.85
CA ARG A 201 -7.48 -19.49 11.92
C ARG A 201 -8.84 -19.10 11.37
N ALA A 202 -8.87 -18.47 10.19
CA ALA A 202 -10.11 -17.99 9.58
C ALA A 202 -10.11 -18.26 8.05
N PRO A 203 -10.21 -19.53 7.60
CA PRO A 203 -10.03 -19.91 6.20
C PRO A 203 -11.12 -19.39 5.27
N GLY A 204 -12.30 -19.03 5.80
CA GLY A 204 -13.38 -18.42 5.00
C GLY A 204 -13.29 -16.90 4.92
N LEU A 205 -12.55 -16.28 5.84
CA LEU A 205 -12.46 -14.82 6.01
C LEU A 205 -11.22 -14.23 5.34
N ALA A 206 -10.08 -14.92 5.47
CA ALA A 206 -8.77 -14.43 5.03
C ALA A 206 -8.06 -15.38 4.08
N THR A 207 -7.17 -14.85 3.25
CA THR A 207 -6.36 -15.65 2.33
C THR A 207 -4.92 -15.14 2.24
N SER A 208 -3.96 -16.08 2.20
CA SER A 208 -2.55 -15.84 1.89
C SER A 208 -2.19 -16.10 0.43
N ARG A 209 -3.18 -16.42 -0.43
CA ARG A 209 -2.96 -16.82 -1.82
C ARG A 209 -2.40 -15.67 -2.64
N TRP A 210 -1.24 -15.90 -3.26
CA TRP A 210 -0.56 -14.90 -4.06
C TRP A 210 -1.35 -14.45 -5.31
N TRP A 211 -1.99 -15.40 -5.97
CA TRP A 211 -2.67 -15.12 -7.23
C TRP A 211 -4.07 -14.55 -7.01
N LYS A 212 -4.37 -13.42 -7.62
CA LYS A 212 -5.63 -12.69 -7.44
C LYS A 212 -6.87 -13.56 -7.69
N GLU A 213 -6.81 -14.40 -8.71
CA GLU A 213 -7.89 -15.32 -9.07
C GLU A 213 -8.13 -16.45 -8.06
N GLU A 214 -7.24 -16.64 -7.11
CA GLU A 214 -7.35 -17.63 -6.03
C GLU A 214 -7.76 -16.99 -4.70
N ARG A 215 -7.82 -15.64 -4.65
CA ARG A 215 -8.13 -14.90 -3.43
C ARG A 215 -9.62 -14.90 -3.15
N HIS A 216 -9.94 -14.95 -1.87
CA HIS A 216 -11.27 -14.72 -1.30
C HIS A 216 -11.10 -13.91 -0.02
N GLY A 217 -12.19 -13.32 0.50
CA GLY A 217 -12.15 -12.59 1.75
C GLY A 217 -11.11 -11.45 1.75
N VAL A 218 -10.33 -11.38 2.80
CA VAL A 218 -9.27 -10.41 3.00
C VAL A 218 -7.92 -11.02 2.64
N PHE A 219 -7.23 -10.46 1.65
CA PHE A 219 -5.87 -10.88 1.32
C PHE A 219 -4.87 -10.28 2.30
N VAL A 220 -4.13 -11.15 2.98
CA VAL A 220 -3.04 -10.76 3.88
C VAL A 220 -1.77 -10.61 3.05
N ASP A 221 -1.47 -9.37 2.59
CA ASP A 221 -0.34 -9.11 1.69
C ASP A 221 0.98 -9.02 2.47
N PHE A 222 1.69 -10.13 2.49
CA PHE A 222 3.03 -10.26 3.06
C PHE A 222 4.14 -9.69 2.17
N ASN A 223 3.86 -9.43 0.88
CA ASN A 223 4.88 -8.99 -0.06
C ASN A 223 5.29 -7.51 0.11
N GLN A 224 4.55 -6.76 0.92
CA GLN A 224 4.94 -5.40 1.32
C GLN A 224 6.24 -5.37 2.15
N ASN A 225 6.72 -6.53 2.59
CA ASN A 225 8.02 -6.71 3.25
C ASN A 225 9.16 -7.06 2.29
N ALA A 226 8.94 -7.03 0.97
CA ALA A 226 10.01 -7.24 0.00
C ALA A 226 10.91 -6.00 -0.15
N TYR A 227 12.15 -6.21 -0.56
CA TYR A 227 13.22 -5.19 -0.61
C TYR A 227 12.84 -3.89 -1.33
N ASP A 228 12.06 -3.96 -2.40
CA ASP A 228 11.71 -2.82 -3.24
C ASP A 228 10.29 -2.28 -3.01
N ARG A 229 9.69 -2.64 -1.86
CA ARG A 229 8.33 -2.24 -1.50
C ARG A 229 8.31 -1.11 -0.50
N THR A 230 7.38 -0.20 -0.74
CA THR A 230 7.07 0.91 0.15
C THR A 230 5.56 0.93 0.40
N VAL A 231 5.16 1.34 1.59
CA VAL A 231 3.75 1.42 2.02
C VAL A 231 3.49 2.81 2.58
N ALA A 232 2.28 3.32 2.42
CA ALA A 232 1.89 4.59 3.01
C ALA A 232 2.06 4.57 4.52
N SER A 233 2.84 5.52 5.03
CA SER A 233 3.18 5.67 6.45
C SER A 233 1.97 6.05 7.30
N ALA A 234 2.12 5.96 8.62
CA ALA A 234 1.20 6.58 9.57
C ALA A 234 1.03 8.08 9.29
N TYR A 235 -0.17 8.59 9.49
CA TYR A 235 -0.57 9.97 9.20
C TYR A 235 -0.40 10.41 7.74
N SER A 236 -0.13 9.50 6.83
CA SER A 236 -0.03 9.81 5.41
C SER A 236 -1.41 10.10 4.81
N VAL A 237 -1.58 11.27 4.19
CA VAL A 237 -2.77 11.56 3.38
C VAL A 237 -2.75 10.64 2.17
N ARG A 238 -3.91 10.14 1.75
CA ARG A 238 -4.01 9.28 0.57
C ARG A 238 -4.62 10.04 -0.61
N ALA A 239 -4.15 9.71 -1.78
CA ALA A 239 -4.66 10.27 -3.02
C ALA A 239 -6.01 9.64 -3.39
N VAL A 240 -7.00 9.84 -2.53
CA VAL A 240 -8.41 9.49 -2.74
C VAL A 240 -9.24 10.77 -2.68
N PRO A 241 -10.43 10.83 -3.33
CA PRO A 241 -11.14 12.10 -3.51
C PRO A 241 -11.50 12.84 -2.23
N ASP A 242 -11.70 12.15 -1.12
CA ASP A 242 -12.06 12.68 0.20
C ASP A 242 -10.86 12.96 1.13
N ALA A 243 -9.64 12.92 0.59
CA ALA A 243 -8.40 13.21 1.31
C ALA A 243 -8.24 12.42 2.63
N ARG A 244 -8.62 11.13 2.62
CA ARG A 244 -8.47 10.26 3.79
C ARG A 244 -7.01 10.09 4.20
N VAL A 245 -6.83 9.77 5.47
CA VAL A 245 -5.53 9.61 6.12
C VAL A 245 -5.34 8.17 6.56
N SER A 246 -4.12 7.66 6.41
CA SER A 246 -3.67 6.40 6.99
C SER A 246 -3.43 6.60 8.49
N THR A 247 -4.46 6.40 9.30
CA THR A 247 -4.53 6.86 10.68
C THR A 247 -4.24 5.76 11.68
N PRO A 248 -3.23 5.92 12.57
CA PRO A 248 -3.00 5.07 13.73
C PRO A 248 -4.20 5.04 14.66
N LEU A 249 -4.46 3.88 15.23
CA LEU A 249 -5.56 3.61 16.14
C LEU A 249 -5.05 2.85 17.36
N THR A 250 -5.79 2.95 18.47
CA THR A 250 -5.73 1.97 19.55
C THR A 250 -6.55 0.73 19.15
N TRP A 251 -6.28 -0.42 19.78
CA TRP A 251 -7.06 -1.62 19.48
C TRP A 251 -8.52 -1.53 19.93
N ASP A 252 -8.82 -0.68 20.90
CA ASP A 252 -10.20 -0.44 21.38
C ASP A 252 -11.02 0.37 20.36
N GLU A 253 -10.37 1.20 19.54
CA GLU A 253 -11.01 1.96 18.47
C GLU A 253 -11.31 1.10 17.23
N VAL A 254 -10.54 0.03 17.01
CA VAL A 254 -10.61 -0.76 15.77
C VAL A 254 -12.02 -1.28 15.46
N PRO A 255 -12.80 -1.87 16.40
CA PRO A 255 -14.13 -2.43 16.09
C PRO A 255 -15.13 -1.40 15.56
N GLY A 256 -15.02 -0.15 15.98
CA GLY A 256 -15.95 0.94 15.62
C GLY A 256 -15.48 1.87 14.53
N CYS A 257 -14.21 1.76 14.07
CA CYS A 257 -13.63 2.72 13.17
C CYS A 257 -14.21 2.62 11.75
N ARG A 258 -14.32 3.78 11.08
CA ARG A 258 -14.67 3.89 9.67
C ARG A 258 -13.62 4.72 8.95
N PRO A 259 -13.06 4.26 7.83
CA PRO A 259 -11.98 4.98 7.13
C PRO A 259 -12.35 6.41 6.72
N GLU A 260 -13.65 6.66 6.46
CA GLU A 260 -14.18 7.95 6.02
C GLU A 260 -14.13 9.02 7.13
N GLU A 261 -14.01 8.63 8.39
CA GLU A 261 -13.93 9.53 9.54
C GLU A 261 -12.55 10.18 9.67
N PHE A 262 -11.53 9.57 9.05
CA PHE A 262 -10.14 9.99 9.16
C PHE A 262 -9.69 10.73 7.90
N THR A 263 -9.90 12.04 7.89
CA THR A 263 -9.55 12.91 6.76
C THR A 263 -8.47 13.93 7.14
N LEU A 264 -7.99 14.64 6.14
CA LEU A 264 -7.08 15.77 6.31
C LEU A 264 -7.63 16.82 7.31
N ASP A 265 -8.97 16.97 7.40
CA ASP A 265 -9.62 17.93 8.29
C ASP A 265 -9.77 17.41 9.73
N THR A 266 -10.02 16.12 9.91
CA THR A 266 -10.41 15.56 11.22
C THR A 266 -9.21 15.03 12.04
N VAL A 267 -8.19 14.51 11.37
CA VAL A 267 -7.07 13.84 12.06
C VAL A 267 -6.22 14.79 12.91
N PRO A 268 -5.96 16.07 12.54
CA PRO A 268 -5.22 16.97 13.42
C PRO A 268 -5.92 17.22 14.75
N GLY A 269 -7.25 17.44 14.72
CA GLY A 269 -8.04 17.61 15.95
C GLY A 269 -8.05 16.36 16.81
N ARG A 270 -8.17 15.15 16.19
CA ARG A 270 -8.07 13.87 16.91
C ARG A 270 -6.71 13.70 17.59
N LEU A 271 -5.61 13.94 16.85
CA LEU A 271 -4.26 13.84 17.40
C LEU A 271 -4.04 14.78 18.58
N ALA A 272 -4.51 16.01 18.47
CA ALA A 272 -4.41 17.00 19.55
C ALA A 272 -5.23 16.60 20.81
N ALA A 273 -6.36 15.92 20.62
CA ALA A 273 -7.24 15.51 21.71
C ALA A 273 -6.80 14.19 22.42
N SER A 274 -6.29 13.23 21.66
CA SER A 274 -6.05 11.86 22.14
C SER A 274 -4.57 11.43 22.12
N GLY A 275 -3.67 12.24 21.56
CA GLY A 275 -2.27 11.87 21.36
C GLY A 275 -2.04 10.89 20.20
N ASP A 276 -0.79 10.47 20.04
CA ASP A 276 -0.40 9.49 19.02
C ASP A 276 -0.46 8.05 19.57
N PRO A 277 -1.37 7.19 19.10
CA PRO A 277 -1.42 5.80 19.55
C PRO A 277 -0.13 5.00 19.27
N TRP A 278 0.74 5.50 18.39
CA TRP A 278 1.99 4.84 18.03
C TRP A 278 3.24 5.49 18.65
N GLU A 279 3.07 6.38 19.63
CA GLU A 279 4.18 7.12 20.24
C GLU A 279 5.28 6.21 20.77
N ASP A 280 4.89 5.11 21.43
CA ASP A 280 5.81 4.16 22.06
C ASP A 280 6.22 2.99 21.16
N MET A 281 5.83 2.99 19.88
CA MET A 281 6.10 1.86 18.98
C MET A 281 7.58 1.47 18.92
N ASP A 282 8.48 2.47 18.89
CA ASP A 282 9.93 2.26 18.78
C ASP A 282 10.54 1.65 20.07
N LEU A 283 9.82 1.69 21.19
CA LEU A 283 10.24 1.11 22.47
C LEU A 283 9.96 -0.40 22.58
N HIS A 284 9.21 -0.97 21.62
CA HIS A 284 8.74 -2.35 21.66
C HIS A 284 9.22 -3.20 20.46
N PRO A 285 10.54 -3.26 20.17
CA PRO A 285 11.04 -4.13 19.12
C PRO A 285 10.95 -5.60 19.55
N GLY A 286 10.32 -6.43 18.72
CA GLY A 286 10.16 -7.87 18.97
C GLY A 286 11.06 -8.73 18.12
N SER A 287 11.17 -10.02 18.49
CA SER A 287 11.93 -11.03 17.77
C SER A 287 11.08 -11.77 16.74
N LEU A 288 11.64 -12.04 15.55
CA LEU A 288 11.01 -12.89 14.53
C LEU A 288 11.31 -14.39 14.71
N ASP A 289 12.09 -14.79 15.71
CA ASP A 289 12.57 -16.19 15.82
C ASP A 289 11.44 -17.19 15.88
N ARG A 290 10.35 -16.90 16.64
CA ARG A 290 9.19 -17.80 16.73
C ARG A 290 8.43 -17.94 15.39
N LEU A 291 8.26 -16.85 14.65
CA LEU A 291 7.64 -16.89 13.33
C LEU A 291 8.51 -17.63 12.32
N LEU A 292 9.83 -17.48 12.38
CA LEU A 292 10.75 -18.16 11.50
C LEU A 292 10.83 -19.66 11.84
N ALA A 293 10.77 -20.04 13.12
CA ALA A 293 10.67 -21.44 13.54
C ALA A 293 9.37 -22.08 13.01
N LEU A 294 8.22 -21.42 13.18
CA LEU A 294 6.95 -21.88 12.61
C LEU A 294 7.01 -21.97 11.08
N ALA A 295 7.73 -21.06 10.41
CA ALA A 295 7.92 -21.12 8.96
C ALA A 295 8.67 -22.39 8.51
N GLU A 296 9.63 -22.87 9.30
CA GLU A 296 10.33 -24.15 9.04
C GLU A 296 9.39 -25.35 9.25
N GLU A 297 8.59 -25.34 10.32
CA GLU A 297 7.61 -26.39 10.60
C GLU A 297 6.54 -26.49 9.50
N LEU A 298 6.00 -25.35 9.07
CA LEU A 298 4.99 -25.29 8.01
C LEU A 298 5.55 -25.63 6.62
N GLY A 299 6.87 -25.60 6.45
CA GLY A 299 7.53 -25.80 5.17
C GLY A 299 7.18 -24.74 4.12
N PRO A 300 7.70 -24.87 2.90
CA PRO A 300 7.43 -23.91 1.83
C PRO A 300 5.94 -23.89 1.47
N PRO A 301 5.38 -22.69 1.12
CA PRO A 301 3.99 -22.60 0.67
C PRO A 301 3.76 -23.51 -0.54
N PRO A 302 2.55 -24.04 -0.71
CA PRO A 302 2.20 -24.85 -1.86
C PRO A 302 2.55 -24.11 -3.14
N ARG A 303 3.54 -24.57 -3.88
CA ARG A 303 3.86 -24.02 -5.20
C ARG A 303 2.92 -24.65 -6.21
N PRO A 304 2.34 -23.86 -7.13
CA PRO A 304 1.70 -24.47 -8.28
C PRO A 304 2.73 -25.37 -9.00
N PRO A 305 2.31 -26.53 -9.54
CA PRO A 305 3.22 -27.46 -10.20
C PRO A 305 4.04 -26.71 -11.25
N LYS A 306 5.36 -26.97 -11.27
CA LYS A 306 6.28 -26.39 -12.25
C LYS A 306 5.85 -26.85 -13.63
N GLY A 307 5.12 -26.03 -14.36
CA GLY A 307 4.84 -26.20 -15.77
C GLY A 307 5.97 -25.62 -16.60
N THR A 308 6.24 -26.23 -17.74
CA THR A 308 7.20 -25.76 -18.73
C THR A 308 6.87 -24.34 -19.21
N GLY A 309 7.46 -23.33 -18.60
CA GLY A 309 7.53 -21.96 -19.08
C GLY A 309 6.28 -21.06 -18.95
N ARG A 310 5.06 -21.56 -18.96
CA ARG A 310 3.81 -20.82 -18.69
C ARG A 310 3.02 -21.50 -17.57
N ARG A 311 2.63 -20.73 -16.57
CA ARG A 311 1.70 -21.20 -15.52
C ARG A 311 0.45 -21.75 -16.20
N ARG A 312 0.12 -23.02 -15.93
CA ARG A 312 -1.18 -23.57 -16.32
C ARG A 312 -2.22 -22.95 -15.37
N GLN A 313 -3.08 -22.11 -15.91
CA GLN A 313 -4.14 -21.45 -15.18
C GLN A 313 -5.13 -22.51 -14.69
N THR A 314 -5.35 -22.56 -13.37
CA THR A 314 -6.27 -23.53 -12.73
C THR A 314 -7.73 -23.03 -12.75
N LYS A 315 -7.93 -21.74 -12.96
CA LYS A 315 -9.23 -21.09 -13.02
C LYS A 315 -9.54 -20.66 -14.46
N PRO A 316 -10.81 -20.67 -14.87
CA PRO A 316 -11.22 -20.25 -16.22
C PRO A 316 -11.15 -18.72 -16.35
N VAL A 317 -9.97 -18.18 -16.49
CA VAL A 317 -9.75 -16.72 -16.59
C VAL A 317 -9.44 -16.35 -18.02
N ILE A 318 -10.17 -15.36 -18.54
CA ILE A 318 -9.95 -14.74 -19.85
C ILE A 318 -9.43 -13.31 -19.67
N GLU A 319 -8.68 -12.81 -20.64
CA GLU A 319 -8.19 -11.45 -20.68
C GLU A 319 -9.09 -10.60 -21.59
N ILE A 320 -9.55 -9.46 -21.08
CA ILE A 320 -10.55 -8.62 -21.76
C ILE A 320 -9.89 -7.41 -22.41
N ALA A 321 -9.00 -6.71 -21.68
CA ALA A 321 -8.41 -5.47 -22.17
C ALA A 321 -7.03 -5.22 -21.57
N ARG A 322 -6.17 -4.54 -22.36
CA ARG A 322 -4.94 -3.89 -21.93
C ARG A 322 -5.02 -2.44 -22.34
N ALA A 323 -4.83 -1.51 -21.41
CA ALA A 323 -4.86 -0.09 -21.72
C ALA A 323 -3.81 0.68 -20.92
N ARG A 324 -3.45 1.85 -21.42
CA ARG A 324 -2.56 2.77 -20.71
C ARG A 324 -3.25 3.36 -19.50
N HIS A 325 -4.54 3.66 -19.61
CA HIS A 325 -5.36 4.25 -18.55
C HIS A 325 -6.38 3.24 -18.02
N LYS A 326 -6.63 3.30 -16.70
CA LYS A 326 -7.53 2.36 -16.02
C LYS A 326 -8.96 2.45 -16.57
N ASP A 327 -9.44 3.67 -16.81
CA ASP A 327 -10.82 3.91 -17.26
C ASP A 327 -11.05 3.36 -18.68
N GLU A 328 -10.06 3.45 -19.54
CA GLU A 328 -10.09 2.86 -20.88
C GLU A 328 -10.17 1.32 -20.82
N ALA A 329 -9.39 0.71 -19.91
CA ALA A 329 -9.45 -0.74 -19.68
C ALA A 329 -10.82 -1.17 -19.13
N LEU A 330 -11.41 -0.40 -18.20
CA LEU A 330 -12.74 -0.65 -17.64
C LEU A 330 -13.84 -0.44 -18.68
N ALA A 331 -13.73 0.57 -19.55
CA ALA A 331 -14.66 0.75 -20.68
C ALA A 331 -14.64 -0.47 -21.61
N GLY A 332 -13.50 -1.11 -21.81
CA GLY A 332 -13.38 -2.39 -22.51
C GLY A 332 -14.18 -3.50 -21.84
N LEU A 333 -14.11 -3.60 -20.50
CA LEU A 333 -14.89 -4.56 -19.75
C LEU A 333 -16.41 -4.36 -19.96
N GLU A 334 -16.90 -3.11 -19.94
CA GLU A 334 -18.34 -2.83 -20.12
C GLU A 334 -18.80 -3.21 -21.54
N ARG A 335 -17.98 -3.00 -22.57
CA ARG A 335 -18.28 -3.48 -23.92
C ARG A 335 -18.35 -5.01 -24.00
N TRP A 336 -17.42 -5.70 -23.34
CA TRP A 336 -17.44 -7.16 -23.25
C TRP A 336 -18.70 -7.66 -22.54
N LYS A 337 -19.07 -7.07 -21.38
CA LYS A 337 -20.30 -7.40 -20.65
C LYS A 337 -21.56 -7.22 -21.51
N ALA A 338 -21.61 -6.15 -22.32
CA ALA A 338 -22.74 -5.89 -23.23
C ALA A 338 -22.87 -6.97 -24.31
N ARG A 339 -21.78 -7.57 -24.78
CA ARG A 339 -21.81 -8.69 -25.73
C ARG A 339 -22.11 -10.04 -25.07
N HIS A 340 -21.77 -10.20 -23.79
CA HIS A 340 -21.93 -11.45 -23.04
C HIS A 340 -22.83 -11.27 -21.80
N PRO A 341 -24.09 -10.81 -21.95
CA PRO A 341 -24.94 -10.45 -20.82
C PRO A 341 -25.24 -11.63 -19.89
N ALA A 342 -25.36 -12.85 -20.41
CA ALA A 342 -25.60 -14.05 -19.61
C ALA A 342 -24.42 -14.38 -18.71
N ALA A 343 -23.19 -14.33 -19.24
CA ALA A 343 -21.97 -14.52 -18.45
C ALA A 343 -21.77 -13.36 -17.46
N ALA A 344 -21.99 -12.11 -17.89
CA ALA A 344 -21.85 -10.93 -17.07
C ALA A 344 -22.77 -10.92 -15.83
N ALA A 345 -24.01 -11.42 -15.98
CA ALA A 345 -24.99 -11.51 -14.89
C ALA A 345 -24.57 -12.51 -13.78
N ARG A 346 -23.65 -13.41 -14.06
CA ARG A 346 -23.15 -14.43 -13.10
C ARG A 346 -21.85 -14.03 -12.43
N LEU A 347 -21.24 -12.91 -12.86
CA LEU A 347 -19.97 -12.47 -12.28
C LEU A 347 -20.20 -11.84 -10.91
N GLU A 348 -19.40 -12.26 -9.97
CA GLU A 348 -19.24 -11.59 -8.70
C GLU A 348 -18.20 -10.45 -8.80
N PRO A 349 -18.23 -9.44 -7.91
CA PRO A 349 -17.26 -8.35 -7.93
C PRO A 349 -15.79 -8.83 -7.90
N ALA A 350 -15.50 -9.94 -7.21
CA ALA A 350 -14.16 -10.55 -7.11
C ALA A 350 -13.70 -11.25 -8.41
N ASP A 351 -14.63 -11.57 -9.33
CA ASP A 351 -14.28 -12.19 -10.61
C ASP A 351 -13.65 -11.19 -11.60
N VAL A 352 -13.83 -9.90 -11.36
CA VAL A 352 -13.21 -8.85 -12.18
C VAL A 352 -11.83 -8.51 -11.64
N LEU A 353 -10.78 -8.96 -12.33
CA LEU A 353 -9.39 -8.83 -11.94
C LEU A 353 -8.76 -7.62 -12.63
N VAL A 354 -8.57 -6.55 -11.88
CA VAL A 354 -7.89 -5.33 -12.35
C VAL A 354 -6.43 -5.36 -11.93
N ASP A 355 -5.52 -5.52 -12.89
CA ASP A 355 -4.08 -5.58 -12.65
C ASP A 355 -3.40 -4.29 -13.06
N GLY A 356 -2.77 -3.59 -12.13
CA GLY A 356 -1.81 -2.53 -12.45
C GLY A 356 -0.45 -3.14 -12.78
N MET A 357 -0.01 -2.98 -14.01
CA MET A 357 1.23 -3.55 -14.54
C MET A 357 2.29 -2.45 -14.72
N ARG A 358 3.56 -2.78 -14.52
CA ARG A 358 4.67 -1.86 -14.80
C ARG A 358 5.22 -2.09 -16.20
N GLY A 359 5.22 -1.06 -17.02
CA GLY A 359 5.97 -0.96 -18.27
C GLY A 359 7.37 -0.37 -18.04
N ARG A 360 8.09 0.00 -19.13
CA ARG A 360 9.44 0.60 -19.07
C ARG A 360 9.47 1.91 -18.28
N SER A 361 8.47 2.78 -18.47
CA SER A 361 8.41 4.14 -17.91
C SER A 361 7.03 4.52 -17.36
N SER A 362 6.03 3.66 -17.51
CA SER A 362 4.64 3.94 -17.14
C SER A 362 3.97 2.73 -16.49
N VAL A 363 2.90 2.99 -15.76
CA VAL A 363 1.94 1.96 -15.34
C VAL A 363 0.94 1.77 -16.49
N TRP A 364 0.50 0.54 -16.71
CA TRP A 364 -0.60 0.19 -17.60
C TRP A 364 -1.54 -0.78 -16.91
N TYR A 365 -2.73 -0.97 -17.43
CA TYR A 365 -3.77 -1.74 -16.79
C TYR A 365 -4.21 -2.90 -17.66
N ARG A 366 -4.44 -4.05 -17.00
CA ARG A 366 -4.96 -5.26 -17.60
C ARG A 366 -6.24 -5.67 -16.88
N ILE A 367 -7.30 -5.92 -17.64
CA ILE A 367 -8.56 -6.47 -17.12
C ILE A 367 -8.62 -7.94 -17.51
N ARG A 368 -8.86 -8.78 -16.53
CA ARG A 368 -9.16 -10.19 -16.69
C ARG A 368 -10.48 -10.52 -16.00
N VAL A 369 -11.20 -11.52 -16.49
CA VAL A 369 -12.43 -12.03 -15.88
C VAL A 369 -12.26 -13.50 -15.53
N ASN A 370 -12.56 -13.87 -14.30
CA ASN A 370 -12.63 -15.23 -13.83
C ASN A 370 -14.04 -15.78 -14.03
N LEU A 371 -14.20 -16.75 -14.91
CA LEU A 371 -15.50 -17.32 -15.28
C LEU A 371 -15.91 -18.50 -14.36
N GLN A 372 -15.38 -18.57 -13.13
CA GLN A 372 -15.64 -19.69 -12.21
C GLN A 372 -17.12 -19.87 -11.86
N HIS A 373 -17.91 -18.79 -11.83
CA HIS A 373 -19.34 -18.79 -11.53
C HIS A 373 -20.21 -18.92 -12.80
N VAL A 374 -19.59 -18.99 -13.99
CA VAL A 374 -20.27 -19.24 -15.26
C VAL A 374 -20.18 -20.74 -15.57
N PRO A 375 -21.30 -21.44 -15.86
CA PRO A 375 -21.31 -22.83 -16.30
C PRO A 375 -20.37 -23.05 -17.48
N GLU A 376 -19.73 -24.23 -17.54
CA GLU A 376 -18.66 -24.49 -18.48
C GLU A 376 -19.09 -24.34 -19.94
N ASP A 377 -20.29 -24.77 -20.24
CA ASP A 377 -20.95 -24.69 -21.56
C ASP A 377 -21.42 -23.29 -21.94
N GLU A 378 -21.54 -22.37 -20.96
CA GLU A 378 -21.91 -20.96 -21.16
C GLU A 378 -20.70 -20.02 -21.18
N ARG A 379 -19.48 -20.51 -20.94
CA ARG A 379 -18.28 -19.68 -20.85
C ARG A 379 -17.86 -19.11 -22.20
N PRO A 380 -17.82 -17.77 -22.35
CA PRO A 380 -17.23 -17.16 -23.54
C PRO A 380 -15.77 -17.61 -23.73
N PRO A 381 -15.34 -17.92 -24.96
CA PRO A 381 -13.93 -18.21 -25.24
C PRO A 381 -13.07 -16.95 -25.09
N GLN A 382 -11.75 -17.11 -25.10
CA GLN A 382 -10.85 -15.98 -25.24
C GLN A 382 -11.05 -15.31 -26.60
N GLU A 383 -11.50 -14.07 -26.58
CA GLU A 383 -11.67 -13.22 -27.75
C GLU A 383 -10.50 -12.26 -27.95
N PRO A 384 -10.39 -11.58 -29.11
CA PRO A 384 -9.53 -10.42 -29.25
C PRO A 384 -9.80 -9.37 -28.19
N LEU A 385 -8.76 -8.70 -27.70
CA LEU A 385 -8.89 -7.73 -26.62
C LEU A 385 -9.71 -6.52 -27.07
N GLU A 386 -10.56 -6.02 -26.18
CA GLU A 386 -11.35 -4.80 -26.40
C GLU A 386 -10.48 -3.55 -26.60
N VAL A 387 -9.36 -3.53 -25.91
CA VAL A 387 -8.25 -2.58 -26.05
C VAL A 387 -6.99 -3.40 -25.94
N ASP A 388 -6.07 -3.27 -26.90
CA ASP A 388 -4.82 -4.04 -26.96
C ASP A 388 -3.61 -3.10 -26.93
N TYR A 389 -3.32 -2.58 -25.77
CA TYR A 389 -2.14 -1.75 -25.53
C TYR A 389 -0.90 -2.62 -25.32
N ASP A 390 0.14 -2.39 -26.10
CA ASP A 390 1.45 -3.00 -25.94
C ASP A 390 2.41 -2.03 -25.22
N PRO A 391 2.77 -2.29 -23.94
CA PRO A 391 3.65 -1.42 -23.17
C PRO A 391 5.12 -1.47 -23.63
N TRP A 392 5.45 -2.33 -24.57
CA TRP A 392 6.82 -2.54 -25.07
C TRP A 392 7.07 -1.94 -26.46
N ARG A 393 6.04 -1.44 -27.10
CA ARG A 393 6.09 -0.68 -28.35
C ARG A 393 6.39 0.78 -28.15
#